data_c689473d0a3af6437ba5803f17b0c2d0
#
_entry.id   c689473d0a3af6437ba5803f17b0c2d0
#
_cell.length_a   1.000
_cell.length_b   1.000
_cell.length_c   1.000
_cell.angle_alpha   90.00
_cell.angle_beta   90.00
_cell.angle_gamma   90.00
#
_symmetry.space_group_name_H-M   'P 1'
#
loop_
_entity.id
_entity.type
_entity.pdbx_description
1 polymer ?
#
loop_
_entity_poly.entity_id
_entity_poly.type
_entity_poly.pdbx_seq_one_letter_code
_entity_poly.pdbx_strand_id
1 'polypeptide(L)'
;MKRVLLLIFCVMAYARPVCQEVPVLCYHNIFTGNSYTPGPLRISADQLDQQFRSLAENGYHSISPDELLAWIQGRKQLPPKPVMITFDDSHATHYTLAAPILARYGFKAVFFVMTVTIGKQGYLSSAQIKALSDKGHVIGCHTWDHQPLASGNINWQQQLTKPKAVLEKITGRPVNYFAYPYGEWNMAAIEEIKAHGFLAAFQLSNAQSSQEPIFTIRRMIVAGNWSGTRLLSKIEETFPPK
;
A
#
# COMPACT_ATOMS: atom_id res chain seq x y z
N MET A 1 3.00 -25.06 62.03
CA MET A 1 1.97 -24.74 61.06
C MET A 1 2.55 -23.72 60.05
N LYS A 2 2.96 -24.18 58.85
CA LYS A 2 3.49 -23.31 57.80
C LYS A 2 2.33 -22.81 56.93
N ARG A 3 2.08 -21.51 56.91
CA ARG A 3 1.09 -20.88 56.03
C ARG A 3 1.68 -20.72 54.62
N VAL A 4 1.11 -21.45 53.66
CA VAL A 4 1.44 -21.28 52.23
C VAL A 4 0.59 -20.11 51.70
N LEU A 5 1.26 -19.02 51.28
CA LEU A 5 0.62 -17.87 50.64
C LEU A 5 0.50 -18.17 49.15
N LEU A 6 -0.73 -18.41 48.70
CA LEU A 6 -1.02 -18.63 47.28
C LEU A 6 -1.14 -17.29 46.60
N LEU A 7 -0.12 -16.87 45.83
CA LEU A 7 -0.17 -15.72 44.97
C LEU A 7 -0.97 -16.06 43.69
N ILE A 8 -2.22 -15.59 43.64
CA ILE A 8 -3.02 -15.66 42.41
C ILE A 8 -2.52 -14.55 41.44
N PHE A 9 -1.78 -14.95 40.40
CA PHE A 9 -1.49 -14.10 39.28
C PHE A 9 -2.75 -13.91 38.43
N CYS A 10 -3.43 -12.79 38.60
CA CYS A 10 -4.54 -12.39 37.74
C CYS A 10 -3.93 -11.96 36.38
N VAL A 11 -3.94 -12.85 35.40
CA VAL A 11 -3.61 -12.52 34.01
C VAL A 11 -4.77 -11.67 33.48
N MET A 12 -4.64 -10.34 33.55
CA MET A 12 -5.54 -9.46 32.84
C MET A 12 -5.35 -9.70 31.35
N ALA A 13 -6.28 -10.43 30.74
CA ALA A 13 -6.44 -10.46 29.30
C ALA A 13 -6.83 -9.04 28.84
N TYR A 14 -5.85 -8.26 28.42
CA TYR A 14 -6.12 -7.01 27.73
C TYR A 14 -6.87 -7.36 26.46
N ALA A 15 -8.18 -7.12 26.44
CA ALA A 15 -8.96 -7.09 25.21
C ALA A 15 -8.24 -6.06 24.31
N ARG A 16 -7.62 -6.54 23.21
CA ARG A 16 -7.00 -5.65 22.22
C ARG A 16 -8.12 -4.76 21.71
N PRO A 17 -8.02 -3.43 21.80
CA PRO A 17 -8.98 -2.55 21.14
C PRO A 17 -9.02 -2.97 19.69
N VAL A 18 -10.22 -3.07 19.12
CA VAL A 18 -10.40 -3.30 17.68
C VAL A 18 -9.58 -2.22 16.98
N CYS A 19 -8.49 -2.63 16.33
CA CYS A 19 -7.48 -1.71 15.80
C CYS A 19 -8.13 -0.75 14.83
N GLN A 20 -7.97 0.55 15.04
CA GLN A 20 -8.40 1.58 14.11
C GLN A 20 -7.72 1.29 12.76
N GLU A 21 -8.51 1.18 11.70
CA GLU A 21 -7.97 0.91 10.38
C GLU A 21 -7.25 2.17 9.86
N VAL A 22 -6.00 2.02 9.42
CA VAL A 22 -5.24 3.12 8.82
C VAL A 22 -5.72 3.33 7.39
N PRO A 23 -6.06 4.56 6.97
CA PRO A 23 -6.39 4.85 5.58
C PRO A 23 -5.25 4.49 4.64
N VAL A 24 -5.51 3.64 3.64
CA VAL A 24 -4.57 3.31 2.58
C VAL A 24 -5.15 3.75 1.24
N LEU A 25 -4.53 4.75 0.62
CA LEU A 25 -4.97 5.38 -0.62
C LEU A 25 -4.30 4.69 -1.82
N CYS A 26 -5.10 4.34 -2.83
CA CYS A 26 -4.62 3.68 -4.04
C CYS A 26 -4.82 4.61 -5.25
N TYR A 27 -3.72 5.02 -5.86
CA TYR A 27 -3.65 5.78 -7.10
C TYR A 27 -3.11 4.91 -8.23
N HIS A 28 -3.42 5.30 -9.47
CA HIS A 28 -2.93 4.59 -10.65
C HIS A 28 -2.29 5.57 -11.63
N ASN A 29 -2.97 5.96 -12.68
CA ASN A 29 -2.39 6.70 -13.79
C ASN A 29 -2.52 8.21 -13.60
N ILE A 30 -1.39 8.93 -13.74
CA ILE A 30 -1.33 10.39 -13.60
C ILE A 30 -1.11 11.02 -14.98
N PHE A 31 -1.85 12.07 -15.27
CA PHE A 31 -1.81 12.76 -16.56
C PHE A 31 -1.44 14.23 -16.43
N THR A 32 -0.92 14.79 -17.53
CA THR A 32 -0.78 16.23 -17.73
C THR A 32 -1.60 16.66 -18.94
N GLY A 33 -2.07 17.91 -18.96
CA GLY A 33 -2.76 18.53 -20.11
C GLY A 33 -4.27 18.31 -20.15
N ASN A 34 -4.93 18.90 -21.14
CA ASN A 34 -6.38 19.05 -21.24
C ASN A 34 -7.12 17.89 -21.93
N SER A 35 -6.40 16.91 -22.49
CA SER A 35 -7.00 15.73 -23.15
C SER A 35 -7.36 14.59 -22.18
N TYR A 36 -7.48 14.92 -20.91
CA TYR A 36 -7.68 14.00 -19.82
C TYR A 36 -9.15 13.93 -19.40
N THR A 37 -9.69 12.72 -19.30
CA THR A 37 -10.98 12.48 -18.66
C THR A 37 -10.74 11.89 -17.27
N PRO A 38 -11.11 12.60 -16.18
CA PRO A 38 -11.00 12.09 -14.81
C PRO A 38 -11.81 10.80 -14.62
N GLY A 39 -11.30 9.90 -13.79
CA GLY A 39 -11.98 8.64 -13.50
C GLY A 39 -11.37 7.92 -12.29
N PRO A 40 -11.89 6.74 -11.95
CA PRO A 40 -11.41 6.00 -10.78
C PRO A 40 -9.91 5.71 -10.80
N LEU A 41 -9.35 5.44 -12.00
CA LEU A 41 -7.92 5.08 -12.15
C LEU A 41 -7.10 6.18 -12.82
N ARG A 42 -7.64 7.40 -12.97
CA ARG A 42 -7.02 8.46 -13.75
C ARG A 42 -7.14 9.79 -13.04
N ILE A 43 -6.00 10.43 -12.73
CA ILE A 43 -5.92 11.72 -12.04
C ILE A 43 -4.96 12.66 -12.77
N SER A 44 -5.27 13.96 -12.80
CA SER A 44 -4.30 14.95 -13.28
C SER A 44 -3.23 15.24 -12.21
N ALA A 45 -2.05 15.68 -12.64
CA ALA A 45 -0.99 16.11 -11.72
C ALA A 45 -1.45 17.24 -10.80
N ASP A 46 -2.22 18.21 -11.32
CA ASP A 46 -2.76 19.32 -10.52
C ASP A 46 -3.77 18.84 -9.48
N GLN A 47 -4.64 17.90 -9.84
CA GLN A 47 -5.60 17.32 -8.90
C GLN A 47 -4.90 16.49 -7.81
N LEU A 48 -3.86 15.73 -8.17
CA LEU A 48 -3.04 14.99 -7.22
C LEU A 48 -2.34 15.94 -6.24
N ASP A 49 -1.80 17.06 -6.74
CA ASP A 49 -1.18 18.09 -5.91
C ASP A 49 -2.20 18.71 -4.92
N GLN A 50 -3.41 19.06 -5.41
CA GLN A 50 -4.48 19.58 -4.55
C GLN A 50 -4.90 18.58 -3.46
N GLN A 51 -5.01 17.29 -3.80
CA GLN A 51 -5.35 16.24 -2.84
C GLN A 51 -4.26 16.09 -1.77
N PHE A 52 -2.97 16.08 -2.16
CA PHE A 52 -1.88 15.95 -1.19
C PHE A 52 -1.69 17.22 -0.35
N ARG A 53 -1.93 18.39 -0.92
CA ARG A 53 -2.01 19.64 -0.16
C ARG A 53 -3.06 19.55 0.93
N SER A 54 -4.28 19.11 0.58
CA SER A 54 -5.37 18.98 1.54
C SER A 54 -5.04 17.98 2.65
N LEU A 55 -4.37 16.85 2.34
CA LEU A 55 -3.89 15.93 3.36
C LEU A 55 -2.89 16.60 4.31
N ALA A 56 -1.87 17.30 3.76
CA ALA A 56 -0.84 17.96 4.56
C ALA A 56 -1.41 19.07 5.44
N GLU A 57 -2.27 19.95 4.88
CA GLU A 57 -2.92 21.04 5.61
C GLU A 57 -3.85 20.54 6.73
N ASN A 58 -4.40 19.34 6.61
CA ASN A 58 -5.22 18.70 7.63
C ASN A 58 -4.43 17.79 8.58
N GLY A 59 -3.10 17.84 8.54
CA GLY A 59 -2.21 17.17 9.49
C GLY A 59 -2.08 15.66 9.29
N TYR A 60 -2.32 15.15 8.08
CA TYR A 60 -2.04 13.76 7.75
C TYR A 60 -0.53 13.54 7.58
N HIS A 61 -0.05 12.38 8.05
CA HIS A 61 1.34 11.96 7.95
C HIS A 61 1.44 10.64 7.19
N SER A 62 2.25 10.60 6.15
CA SER A 62 2.47 9.35 5.42
C SER A 62 3.24 8.35 6.27
N ILE A 63 2.80 7.10 6.26
CA ILE A 63 3.48 5.98 6.91
C ILE A 63 3.87 4.90 5.89
N SER A 64 4.92 4.15 6.20
CA SER A 64 5.34 2.97 5.44
C SER A 64 4.59 1.70 5.88
N PRO A 65 4.60 0.65 5.07
CA PRO A 65 4.09 -0.67 5.48
C PRO A 65 4.84 -1.25 6.68
N ASP A 66 6.16 -1.00 6.81
CA ASP A 66 6.94 -1.42 7.98
C ASP A 66 6.41 -0.77 9.27
N GLU A 67 6.08 0.53 9.21
CA GLU A 67 5.48 1.25 10.34
C GLU A 67 4.09 0.72 10.69
N LEU A 68 3.26 0.43 9.68
CA LEU A 68 1.95 -0.18 9.87
C LEU A 68 2.07 -1.55 10.56
N LEU A 69 2.97 -2.43 10.08
CA LEU A 69 3.17 -3.74 10.69
C LEU A 69 3.72 -3.63 12.12
N ALA A 70 4.67 -2.73 12.36
CA ALA A 70 5.22 -2.49 13.70
C ALA A 70 4.12 -2.00 14.68
N TRP A 71 3.21 -1.16 14.21
CA TRP A 71 2.07 -0.71 14.99
C TRP A 71 1.05 -1.82 15.26
N ILE A 72 0.66 -2.61 14.26
CA ILE A 72 -0.23 -3.77 14.43
C ILE A 72 0.33 -4.76 15.46
N GLN A 73 1.65 -4.92 15.49
CA GLN A 73 2.37 -5.78 16.44
C GLN A 73 2.60 -5.13 17.81
N GLY A 74 2.15 -3.89 18.02
CA GLY A 74 2.34 -3.15 19.27
C GLY A 74 3.77 -2.67 19.54
N ARG A 75 4.65 -2.69 18.52
CA ARG A 75 6.08 -2.32 18.63
C ARG A 75 6.35 -0.84 18.37
N LYS A 76 5.41 -0.12 17.76
CA LYS A 76 5.55 1.31 17.41
C LYS A 76 4.21 2.02 17.55
N GLN A 77 4.24 3.30 17.93
CA GLN A 77 3.11 4.22 17.80
C GLN A 77 3.16 4.91 16.43
N LEU A 78 2.02 5.12 15.81
CA LEU A 78 1.92 5.89 14.58
C LEU A 78 1.82 7.39 14.87
N PRO A 79 2.22 8.26 13.93
CA PRO A 79 1.97 9.68 14.03
C PRO A 79 0.46 9.98 14.06
N PRO A 80 0.04 11.18 14.49
CA PRO A 80 -1.35 11.61 14.34
C PRO A 80 -1.82 11.53 12.88
N LYS A 81 -3.09 11.20 12.67
CA LYS A 81 -3.71 11.07 11.33
C LYS A 81 -2.80 10.32 10.33
N PRO A 82 -2.42 9.06 10.59
CA PRO A 82 -1.58 8.30 9.70
C PRO A 82 -2.33 8.00 8.40
N VAL A 83 -1.63 8.04 7.27
CA VAL A 83 -2.14 7.66 5.95
C VAL A 83 -1.07 6.91 5.17
N MET A 84 -1.42 5.85 4.46
CA MET A 84 -0.52 5.21 3.52
C MET A 84 -0.92 5.57 2.10
N ILE A 85 0.05 5.98 1.29
CA ILE A 85 -0.16 6.36 -0.11
C ILE A 85 0.44 5.26 -0.99
N THR A 86 -0.33 4.73 -1.93
CA THR A 86 0.13 3.67 -2.83
C THR A 86 -0.16 4.01 -4.28
N PHE A 87 0.71 3.54 -5.18
CA PHE A 87 0.57 3.66 -6.63
C PHE A 87 0.74 2.30 -7.28
N ASP A 88 -0.21 1.89 -8.14
CA ASP A 88 -0.18 0.63 -8.85
C ASP A 88 0.18 0.82 -10.34
N ASP A 89 0.46 -0.27 -11.07
CA ASP A 89 0.62 -0.38 -12.52
C ASP A 89 1.90 0.19 -13.14
N SER A 90 2.85 0.64 -12.35
CA SER A 90 4.21 0.97 -12.83
C SER A 90 4.30 2.10 -13.85
N HIS A 91 3.36 3.04 -13.93
CA HIS A 91 3.41 4.14 -14.90
C HIS A 91 4.65 5.04 -14.70
N ALA A 92 5.29 5.48 -15.78
CA ALA A 92 6.46 6.38 -15.72
C ALA A 92 6.15 7.70 -14.99
N THR A 93 4.88 8.13 -15.01
CA THR A 93 4.39 9.32 -14.32
C THR A 93 4.45 9.21 -12.79
N HIS A 94 4.57 8.02 -12.24
CA HIS A 94 4.85 7.83 -10.80
C HIS A 94 6.19 8.45 -10.40
N TYR A 95 7.22 8.32 -11.25
CA TYR A 95 8.51 8.95 -11.03
C TYR A 95 8.53 10.42 -11.45
N THR A 96 7.98 10.75 -12.63
CA THR A 96 8.11 12.09 -13.22
C THR A 96 7.15 13.10 -12.63
N LEU A 97 6.00 12.69 -12.10
CA LEU A 97 4.96 13.56 -11.56
C LEU A 97 4.66 13.28 -10.08
N ALA A 98 4.34 12.03 -9.70
CA ALA A 98 3.94 11.74 -8.31
C ALA A 98 5.08 11.98 -7.32
N ALA A 99 6.28 11.47 -7.58
CA ALA A 99 7.38 11.59 -6.63
C ALA A 99 7.79 13.06 -6.33
N PRO A 100 7.86 13.98 -7.29
CA PRO A 100 8.05 15.41 -7.01
C PRO A 100 6.91 16.03 -6.20
N ILE A 101 5.64 15.64 -6.47
CA ILE A 101 4.49 16.14 -5.72
C ILE A 101 4.53 15.62 -4.26
N LEU A 102 4.76 14.33 -4.06
CA LEU A 102 4.95 13.76 -2.72
C LEU A 102 6.04 14.49 -1.93
N ALA A 103 7.16 14.78 -2.57
CA ALA A 103 8.30 15.46 -1.93
C ALA A 103 7.95 16.85 -1.42
N ARG A 104 7.08 17.61 -2.13
CA ARG A 104 6.61 18.96 -1.70
C ARG A 104 5.94 18.94 -0.32
N TYR A 105 5.25 17.86 0.00
CA TYR A 105 4.50 17.69 1.24
C TYR A 105 5.19 16.79 2.26
N GLY A 106 6.42 16.35 1.97
CA GLY A 106 7.16 15.43 2.84
C GLY A 106 6.62 14.00 2.89
N PHE A 107 5.74 13.64 1.95
CA PHE A 107 5.10 12.33 1.90
C PHE A 107 6.00 11.27 1.26
N LYS A 108 5.87 10.04 1.77
CA LYS A 108 6.41 8.82 1.15
C LYS A 108 5.26 7.95 0.68
N ALA A 109 5.55 7.07 -0.29
CA ALA A 109 4.55 6.18 -0.88
C ALA A 109 5.12 4.78 -1.12
N VAL A 110 4.22 3.84 -1.38
CA VAL A 110 4.53 2.51 -1.90
C VAL A 110 4.22 2.49 -3.40
N PHE A 111 5.15 1.98 -4.20
CA PHE A 111 4.93 1.77 -5.63
C PHE A 111 4.91 0.26 -5.90
N PHE A 112 3.73 -0.26 -6.25
CA PHE A 112 3.54 -1.66 -6.60
C PHE A 112 3.80 -1.86 -8.09
N VAL A 113 4.84 -2.66 -8.41
CA VAL A 113 5.44 -2.73 -9.75
C VAL A 113 5.15 -4.06 -10.41
N MET A 114 4.57 -3.99 -11.63
CA MET A 114 4.51 -5.10 -12.58
C MET A 114 5.83 -5.21 -13.32
N THR A 115 6.52 -6.34 -13.25
CA THR A 115 7.88 -6.40 -13.78
C THR A 115 7.97 -6.57 -15.30
N VAL A 116 6.91 -7.05 -15.96
CA VAL A 116 6.85 -7.15 -17.43
C VAL A 116 6.90 -5.78 -18.12
N THR A 117 6.54 -4.72 -17.42
CA THR A 117 6.47 -3.37 -17.98
C THR A 117 7.78 -2.59 -17.85
N ILE A 118 8.72 -3.06 -17.02
CA ILE A 118 9.95 -2.33 -16.71
C ILE A 118 10.73 -1.97 -17.98
N GLY A 119 10.96 -0.68 -18.20
CA GLY A 119 11.68 -0.14 -19.35
C GLY A 119 10.87 -0.02 -20.63
N LYS A 120 9.60 -0.44 -20.66
CA LYS A 120 8.71 -0.17 -21.79
C LYS A 120 8.28 1.28 -21.82
N GLN A 121 7.92 1.77 -23.00
CA GLN A 121 7.42 3.14 -23.19
C GLN A 121 6.19 3.39 -22.28
N GLY A 122 6.20 4.50 -21.55
CA GLY A 122 5.13 4.89 -20.63
C GLY A 122 5.21 4.24 -19.24
N TYR A 123 6.18 3.36 -19.01
CA TYR A 123 6.37 2.67 -17.72
C TYR A 123 7.72 3.00 -17.06
N LEU A 124 7.83 2.68 -15.78
CA LEU A 124 9.04 2.90 -15.00
C LEU A 124 10.23 2.11 -15.59
N SER A 125 11.38 2.75 -15.71
CA SER A 125 12.65 2.08 -15.95
C SER A 125 13.25 1.55 -14.65
N SER A 126 14.22 0.62 -14.75
CA SER A 126 14.97 0.14 -13.58
C SER A 126 15.67 1.28 -12.84
N ALA A 127 16.23 2.27 -13.55
CA ALA A 127 16.85 3.44 -12.93
C ALA A 127 15.83 4.29 -12.14
N GLN A 128 14.62 4.47 -12.64
CA GLN A 128 13.55 5.20 -11.95
C GLN A 128 13.06 4.45 -10.70
N ILE A 129 12.88 3.12 -10.78
CA ILE A 129 12.53 2.28 -9.63
C ILE A 129 13.61 2.40 -8.54
N LYS A 130 14.90 2.28 -8.92
CA LYS A 130 16.02 2.47 -8.00
C LYS A 130 15.99 3.85 -7.34
N ALA A 131 15.79 4.90 -8.14
CA ALA A 131 15.75 6.28 -7.64
C ALA A 131 14.55 6.52 -6.69
N LEU A 132 13.39 5.92 -6.92
CA LEU A 132 12.27 5.96 -5.97
C LEU A 132 12.65 5.31 -4.64
N SER A 133 13.26 4.11 -4.69
CA SER A 133 13.73 3.40 -3.50
C SER A 133 14.79 4.20 -2.73
N ASP A 134 15.75 4.80 -3.43
CA ASP A 134 16.82 5.60 -2.80
C ASP A 134 16.29 6.88 -2.13
N LYS A 135 15.18 7.43 -2.64
CA LYS A 135 14.46 8.56 -2.03
C LYS A 135 13.60 8.16 -0.84
N GLY A 136 13.63 6.90 -0.41
CA GLY A 136 12.90 6.40 0.76
C GLY A 136 11.44 6.03 0.49
N HIS A 137 11.04 5.89 -0.77
CA HIS A 137 9.78 5.23 -1.10
C HIS A 137 9.94 3.71 -1.03
N VAL A 138 8.85 3.01 -0.77
CA VAL A 138 8.83 1.55 -0.76
C VAL A 138 8.49 1.02 -2.15
N ILE A 139 9.22 0.01 -2.61
CA ILE A 139 8.88 -0.73 -3.82
C ILE A 139 8.23 -2.04 -3.41
N GLY A 140 7.01 -2.26 -3.89
CA GLY A 140 6.25 -3.49 -3.72
C GLY A 140 6.06 -4.25 -5.04
N CYS A 141 5.63 -5.49 -4.94
CA CYS A 141 5.38 -6.37 -6.09
C CYS A 141 3.89 -6.31 -6.48
N HIS A 142 3.63 -6.30 -7.81
CA HIS A 142 2.29 -6.33 -8.39
C HIS A 142 2.17 -7.40 -9.48
N THR A 143 2.71 -8.59 -9.23
CA THR A 143 2.88 -9.69 -10.17
C THR A 143 3.86 -9.39 -11.32
N TRP A 144 3.97 -10.32 -12.26
CA TRP A 144 4.73 -10.13 -13.49
C TRP A 144 3.98 -9.25 -14.49
N ASP A 145 2.71 -9.60 -14.80
CA ASP A 145 1.91 -9.03 -15.90
C ASP A 145 0.48 -8.63 -15.51
N HIS A 146 0.22 -8.40 -14.21
CA HIS A 146 -1.09 -8.07 -13.68
C HIS A 146 -2.10 -9.22 -13.71
N GLN A 147 -1.64 -10.49 -13.74
CA GLN A 147 -2.53 -11.64 -13.70
C GLN A 147 -3.30 -11.69 -12.36
N PRO A 148 -4.65 -11.85 -12.35
CA PRO A 148 -5.42 -12.11 -11.12
C PRO A 148 -4.93 -13.42 -10.47
N LEU A 149 -4.80 -13.44 -9.15
CA LEU A 149 -4.30 -14.60 -8.41
C LEU A 149 -5.42 -15.43 -7.75
N ALA A 150 -6.67 -14.96 -7.81
CA ALA A 150 -7.81 -15.63 -7.17
C ALA A 150 -8.42 -16.74 -8.03
N SER A 151 -8.08 -16.83 -9.32
CA SER A 151 -8.68 -17.77 -10.26
C SER A 151 -7.71 -18.20 -11.36
N GLY A 152 -7.98 -19.35 -11.96
CA GLY A 152 -7.18 -19.90 -13.04
C GLY A 152 -5.98 -20.72 -12.58
N ASN A 153 -5.17 -21.18 -13.55
CA ASN A 153 -3.93 -21.89 -13.28
C ASN A 153 -2.78 -20.88 -13.17
N ILE A 154 -2.30 -20.66 -11.94
CA ILE A 154 -1.30 -19.64 -11.65
C ILE A 154 0.11 -20.24 -11.68
N ASN A 155 0.99 -19.66 -12.47
CA ASN A 155 2.42 -19.94 -12.39
C ASN A 155 3.05 -19.06 -11.30
N TRP A 156 3.04 -19.52 -10.06
CA TRP A 156 3.53 -18.78 -8.89
C TRP A 156 4.98 -18.32 -9.04
N GLN A 157 5.83 -19.12 -9.64
CA GLN A 157 7.21 -18.72 -9.92
C GLN A 157 7.28 -17.52 -10.86
N GLN A 158 6.44 -17.49 -11.88
CA GLN A 158 6.35 -16.37 -12.83
C GLN A 158 5.75 -15.13 -12.17
N GLN A 159 4.70 -15.31 -11.36
CA GLN A 159 3.93 -14.19 -10.82
C GLN A 159 4.49 -13.61 -9.52
N LEU A 160 5.23 -14.38 -8.73
CA LEU A 160 5.75 -13.96 -7.43
C LEU A 160 7.27 -14.02 -7.34
N THR A 161 7.89 -15.20 -7.55
CA THR A 161 9.34 -15.40 -7.33
C THR A 161 10.18 -14.50 -8.22
N LYS A 162 9.95 -14.55 -9.55
CA LYS A 162 10.74 -13.78 -10.51
C LYS A 162 10.56 -12.27 -10.34
N PRO A 163 9.33 -11.74 -10.23
CA PRO A 163 9.13 -10.30 -9.98
C PRO A 163 9.83 -9.81 -8.70
N LYS A 164 9.67 -10.55 -7.59
CA LYS A 164 10.33 -10.21 -6.33
C LYS A 164 11.85 -10.11 -6.51
N ALA A 165 12.48 -11.14 -7.08
CA ALA A 165 13.92 -11.18 -7.32
C ALA A 165 14.41 -10.05 -8.26
N VAL A 166 13.64 -9.72 -9.31
CA VAL A 166 13.97 -8.61 -10.22
C VAL A 166 13.94 -7.28 -9.48
N LEU A 167 12.92 -7.02 -8.69
CA LEU A 167 12.77 -5.78 -7.93
C LEU A 167 13.84 -5.66 -6.84
N GLU A 168 14.15 -6.74 -6.12
CA GLU A 168 15.23 -6.79 -5.13
C GLU A 168 16.60 -6.53 -5.77
N LYS A 169 16.86 -7.10 -6.96
CA LYS A 169 18.10 -6.82 -7.71
C LYS A 169 18.19 -5.34 -8.13
N ILE A 170 17.09 -4.71 -8.54
CA ILE A 170 17.06 -3.30 -8.95
C ILE A 170 17.28 -2.38 -7.75
N THR A 171 16.59 -2.63 -6.64
CA THR A 171 16.59 -1.75 -5.48
C THR A 171 17.77 -1.98 -4.55
N GLY A 172 18.32 -3.19 -4.52
CA GLY A 172 19.28 -3.64 -3.52
C GLY A 172 18.67 -3.82 -2.12
N ARG A 173 17.34 -3.91 -2.03
CA ARG A 173 16.57 -4.01 -0.78
C ARG A 173 15.54 -5.12 -0.87
N PRO A 174 15.13 -5.75 0.26
CA PRO A 174 14.04 -6.73 0.28
C PRO A 174 12.73 -6.12 -0.24
N VAL A 175 11.96 -6.89 -1.02
CA VAL A 175 10.62 -6.55 -1.50
C VAL A 175 9.61 -7.37 -0.72
N ASN A 176 9.08 -6.79 0.36
CA ASN A 176 8.30 -7.47 1.38
C ASN A 176 6.77 -7.31 1.22
N TYR A 177 6.34 -6.48 0.27
CA TYR A 177 4.94 -6.05 0.17
C TYR A 177 4.38 -6.35 -1.20
N PHE A 178 3.14 -6.80 -1.21
CA PHE A 178 2.43 -7.23 -2.42
C PHE A 178 1.09 -6.50 -2.55
N ALA A 179 0.68 -6.14 -3.78
CA ALA A 179 -0.68 -5.72 -4.06
C ALA A 179 -1.32 -6.71 -5.03
N TYR A 180 -2.53 -7.17 -4.70
CA TYR A 180 -3.29 -8.06 -5.58
C TYR A 180 -3.81 -7.30 -6.80
N PRO A 181 -3.55 -7.79 -8.03
CA PRO A 181 -4.23 -7.29 -9.22
C PRO A 181 -5.75 -7.31 -9.03
N TYR A 182 -6.41 -6.21 -9.38
CA TYR A 182 -7.86 -6.00 -9.20
C TYR A 182 -8.34 -6.06 -7.73
N GLY A 183 -7.43 -6.21 -6.76
CA GLY A 183 -7.76 -6.46 -5.36
C GLY A 183 -8.30 -7.87 -5.10
N GLU A 184 -8.19 -8.78 -6.05
CA GLU A 184 -8.75 -10.14 -5.98
C GLU A 184 -7.79 -11.11 -5.28
N TRP A 185 -8.29 -11.77 -4.26
CA TRP A 185 -7.55 -12.76 -3.48
C TRP A 185 -8.42 -13.94 -3.08
N ASN A 186 -7.80 -15.05 -2.75
CA ASN A 186 -8.39 -16.20 -2.07
C ASN A 186 -7.36 -16.81 -1.10
N MET A 187 -7.75 -17.79 -0.31
CA MET A 187 -6.84 -18.39 0.68
C MET A 187 -5.61 -19.04 0.02
N ALA A 188 -5.75 -19.66 -1.14
CA ALA A 188 -4.62 -20.26 -1.85
C ALA A 188 -3.60 -19.19 -2.29
N ALA A 189 -4.06 -18.03 -2.79
CA ALA A 189 -3.19 -16.92 -3.13
C ALA A 189 -2.47 -16.35 -1.90
N ILE A 190 -3.15 -16.26 -0.75
CA ILE A 190 -2.54 -15.81 0.51
C ILE A 190 -1.43 -16.76 0.95
N GLU A 191 -1.67 -18.08 0.93
CA GLU A 191 -0.66 -19.07 1.32
C GLU A 191 0.60 -18.99 0.42
N GLU A 192 0.40 -18.83 -0.88
CA GLU A 192 1.53 -18.66 -1.81
C GLU A 192 2.29 -17.35 -1.57
N ILE A 193 1.60 -16.23 -1.32
CA ILE A 193 2.24 -14.96 -0.99
C ILE A 193 3.08 -15.07 0.29
N LYS A 194 2.57 -15.75 1.31
CA LYS A 194 3.30 -16.06 2.55
C LYS A 194 4.51 -16.95 2.28
N ALA A 195 4.33 -18.03 1.51
CA ALA A 195 5.40 -18.98 1.15
C ALA A 195 6.53 -18.31 0.36
N HIS A 196 6.22 -17.27 -0.44
CA HIS A 196 7.22 -16.49 -1.17
C HIS A 196 7.84 -15.35 -0.34
N GLY A 197 7.58 -15.31 0.97
CA GLY A 197 8.26 -14.41 1.91
C GLY A 197 7.81 -12.96 1.85
N PHE A 198 6.57 -12.69 1.40
CA PHE A 198 5.96 -11.38 1.59
C PHE A 198 5.46 -11.24 3.03
N LEU A 199 5.57 -10.06 3.61
CA LEU A 199 5.20 -9.78 4.99
C LEU A 199 3.78 -9.23 5.12
N ALA A 200 3.25 -8.61 4.07
CA ALA A 200 1.87 -8.13 3.99
C ALA A 200 1.40 -8.02 2.54
N ALA A 201 0.07 -8.07 2.36
CA ALA A 201 -0.55 -7.89 1.05
C ALA A 201 -1.76 -6.96 1.12
N PHE A 202 -1.95 -6.21 0.03
CA PHE A 202 -2.92 -5.14 -0.10
C PHE A 202 -3.95 -5.51 -1.17
N GLN A 203 -5.22 -5.46 -0.79
CA GLN A 203 -6.36 -5.60 -1.68
C GLN A 203 -6.99 -4.23 -2.00
N LEU A 204 -8.21 -4.19 -2.52
CA LEU A 204 -8.99 -2.96 -2.69
C LEU A 204 -10.11 -2.87 -1.63
N SER A 205 -11.36 -2.70 -2.05
CA SER A 205 -12.48 -2.35 -1.18
C SER A 205 -13.22 -3.52 -0.52
N ASN A 206 -12.81 -4.77 -0.78
CA ASN A 206 -13.45 -5.93 -0.15
C ASN A 206 -13.26 -5.93 1.38
N ALA A 207 -14.09 -6.66 2.11
CA ALA A 207 -13.92 -6.81 3.54
C ALA A 207 -12.54 -7.46 3.86
N GLN A 208 -11.87 -6.95 4.87
CA GLN A 208 -10.62 -7.53 5.35
C GLN A 208 -10.91 -8.92 5.94
N SER A 209 -10.06 -9.90 5.65
CA SER A 209 -10.17 -11.24 6.24
C SER A 209 -9.92 -11.17 7.75
N SER A 210 -10.78 -11.80 8.52
CA SER A 210 -10.57 -11.94 9.97
C SER A 210 -9.48 -12.96 10.31
N GLN A 211 -9.21 -13.90 9.41
CA GLN A 211 -8.16 -14.93 9.59
C GLN A 211 -6.79 -14.43 9.15
N GLU A 212 -6.74 -13.67 8.05
CA GLU A 212 -5.50 -13.18 7.45
C GLU A 212 -5.53 -11.64 7.23
N PRO A 213 -5.68 -10.86 8.30
CA PRO A 213 -5.89 -9.41 8.17
C PRO A 213 -4.69 -8.69 7.56
N ILE A 214 -3.46 -9.14 7.83
CA ILE A 214 -2.22 -8.54 7.31
C ILE A 214 -2.05 -8.83 5.79
N PHE A 215 -2.62 -9.92 5.30
CA PHE A 215 -2.57 -10.29 3.89
C PHE A 215 -3.81 -9.85 3.09
N THR A 216 -4.68 -9.06 3.71
CA THR A 216 -5.88 -8.49 3.07
C THR A 216 -6.12 -7.04 3.49
N ILE A 217 -5.04 -6.25 3.63
CA ILE A 217 -5.12 -4.84 4.00
C ILE A 217 -5.94 -4.09 2.94
N ARG A 218 -6.99 -3.40 3.40
CA ARG A 218 -7.90 -2.66 2.51
C ARG A 218 -7.24 -1.39 2.00
N ARG A 219 -7.56 -1.05 0.73
CA ARG A 219 -7.19 0.21 0.11
C ARG A 219 -8.42 0.89 -0.51
N MET A 220 -8.44 2.20 -0.49
CA MET A 220 -9.43 3.00 -1.17
C MET A 220 -8.87 3.51 -2.51
N ILE A 221 -9.51 3.15 -3.62
CA ILE A 221 -9.19 3.78 -4.92
C ILE A 221 -9.59 5.25 -4.86
N VAL A 222 -8.64 6.13 -5.16
CA VAL A 222 -8.87 7.57 -5.16
C VAL A 222 -9.20 8.04 -6.56
N ALA A 223 -10.44 8.50 -6.75
CA ALA A 223 -10.88 8.98 -8.04
C ALA A 223 -10.30 10.37 -8.38
N GLY A 224 -9.87 10.53 -9.63
CA GLY A 224 -9.23 11.75 -10.11
C GLY A 224 -10.15 12.96 -10.23
N ASN A 225 -11.46 12.80 -10.08
CA ASN A 225 -12.43 13.89 -10.02
C ASN A 225 -12.78 14.34 -8.58
N TRP A 226 -12.13 13.78 -7.56
CA TRP A 226 -12.35 14.23 -6.20
C TRP A 226 -11.50 15.46 -5.88
N SER A 227 -12.13 16.51 -5.35
CA SER A 227 -11.40 17.61 -4.73
C SER A 227 -10.67 17.13 -3.46
N GLY A 228 -9.73 17.94 -2.95
CA GLY A 228 -9.09 17.63 -1.67
C GLY A 228 -10.08 17.46 -0.52
N THR A 229 -11.11 18.34 -0.43
CA THR A 229 -12.18 18.21 0.56
C THR A 229 -12.97 16.92 0.40
N ARG A 230 -13.25 16.51 -0.85
CA ARG A 230 -13.97 15.25 -1.11
C ARG A 230 -13.12 14.05 -0.73
N LEU A 231 -11.80 14.10 -0.97
CA LEU A 231 -10.89 13.05 -0.51
C LEU A 231 -10.95 12.88 1.02
N LEU A 232 -10.87 13.98 1.78
CA LEU A 232 -10.94 13.95 3.25
C LEU A 232 -12.26 13.31 3.72
N SER A 233 -13.39 13.74 3.17
CA SER A 233 -14.71 13.14 3.47
C SER A 233 -14.74 11.65 3.16
N LYS A 234 -14.16 11.23 2.02
CA LYS A 234 -14.09 9.82 1.64
C LYS A 234 -13.18 8.98 2.54
N ILE A 235 -12.11 9.55 3.06
CA ILE A 235 -11.28 8.89 4.07
C ILE A 235 -12.10 8.61 5.33
N GLU A 236 -12.81 9.60 5.86
CA GLU A 236 -13.65 9.46 7.05
C GLU A 236 -14.82 8.47 6.85
N GLU A 237 -15.45 8.49 5.66
CA GLU A 237 -16.52 7.55 5.30
C GLU A 237 -16.01 6.09 5.20
N THR A 238 -14.81 5.88 4.64
CA THR A 238 -14.27 4.55 4.34
C THR A 238 -13.53 3.94 5.54
N PHE A 239 -12.86 4.77 6.33
CA PHE A 239 -12.04 4.41 7.49
C PHE A 239 -12.48 5.21 8.72
N PRO A 240 -13.70 5.01 9.21
CA PRO A 240 -14.24 5.81 10.32
C PRO A 240 -13.36 5.66 11.56
N PRO A 241 -13.13 6.74 12.31
CA PRO A 241 -12.51 6.67 13.62
C PRO A 241 -13.40 5.83 14.54
N LYS A 242 -12.79 4.94 15.31
CA LYS A 242 -13.47 4.08 16.29
C LYS A 242 -13.36 4.68 17.68
#